data_bd81854f9bea9e041947e145040d79f9
#
_entry.id   bd81854f9bea9e041947e145040d79f9
#
_cell.length_a   1.000
_cell.length_b   1.000
_cell.length_c   1.000
_cell.angle_alpha   90.00
_cell.angle_beta   90.00
_cell.angle_gamma   90.00
#
_symmetry.space_group_name_H-M   'P 1'
#
loop_
_entity.id
_entity.type
_entity.pdbx_description
1 polymer ?
#
loop_
_entity_poly.entity_id
_entity_poly.type
_entity_poly.pdbx_seq_one_letter_code
_entity_poly.pdbx_strand_id
1 'polypeptide(L)'
;KTITLLPTLQFKGAEGFDFSQCYPLPEFNRRSILWDLNYFKYCFLKATGMEFQENLLEDDFQKMSDVLLQDHTPTFMYRDFQSRNVMVKNGEPWFIDFQGGRKGPIYYDVASFLWQAKAKYPAELRQELIADYLQALRGVYGHRRKAFLPAITPFRSFQDLQVLGAYGFRGYFEKKPHFIQSVPYAIENLRELLKEEYPEYPYLCNVLRELTGLKQFTDDLKKRQLTVKVMSFAYKKGIPDDSTGNGGGYVFDCRAVNNPGKYERYKPFTGLDEPVITFLEEDGEILRFLDHVYALVDAPCNVIWNADSAICPSASVARRTASFCLFCPASGRAPESEIWCESRTGASGTEYRTYV
;
A
#
# COMPACT_ATOMS: atom_id res chain seq x y z
N LYS A 1 -9.09 -20.25 -2.39
CA LYS A 1 -10.34 -20.36 -3.16
C LYS A 1 -10.41 -19.38 -4.36
N THR A 2 -10.22 -18.07 -4.19
CA THR A 2 -10.36 -17.06 -5.27
C THR A 2 -9.56 -17.43 -6.52
N ILE A 3 -8.24 -17.62 -6.37
CA ILE A 3 -7.34 -17.90 -7.50
C ILE A 3 -7.61 -19.27 -8.15
N THR A 4 -8.14 -20.26 -7.39
CA THR A 4 -8.45 -21.60 -7.92
C THR A 4 -9.72 -21.63 -8.77
N LEU A 5 -10.57 -20.62 -8.67
CA LEU A 5 -11.76 -20.47 -9.53
C LEU A 5 -11.44 -19.76 -10.86
N LEU A 6 -10.33 -19.03 -10.92
CA LEU A 6 -9.96 -18.24 -12.10
C LEU A 6 -9.83 -19.09 -13.38
N PRO A 7 -9.19 -20.29 -13.40
CA PRO A 7 -9.17 -21.11 -14.61
C PRO A 7 -10.54 -21.49 -15.13
N THR A 8 -11.46 -21.81 -14.23
CA THR A 8 -12.86 -22.12 -14.61
C THR A 8 -13.53 -20.91 -15.26
N LEU A 9 -13.34 -19.73 -14.69
CA LEU A 9 -13.87 -18.48 -15.22
C LEU A 9 -13.27 -18.16 -16.61
N GLN A 10 -11.96 -18.36 -16.78
CA GLN A 10 -11.26 -18.09 -18.01
C GLN A 10 -11.70 -19.03 -19.16
N PHE A 11 -11.82 -20.32 -18.90
CA PHE A 11 -12.14 -21.30 -19.94
C PHE A 11 -13.65 -21.47 -20.12
N LYS A 12 -14.40 -21.75 -19.07
CA LYS A 12 -15.85 -21.91 -19.17
C LYS A 12 -16.57 -20.59 -19.47
N GLY A 13 -16.05 -19.47 -18.98
CA GLY A 13 -16.56 -18.14 -19.31
C GLY A 13 -16.37 -17.78 -20.79
N ALA A 14 -15.46 -18.44 -21.51
CA ALA A 14 -15.26 -18.25 -22.94
C ALA A 14 -16.15 -19.15 -23.81
N GLU A 15 -16.70 -20.24 -23.25
CA GLU A 15 -17.54 -21.18 -23.99
C GLU A 15 -18.84 -20.52 -24.45
N GLY A 16 -19.03 -20.41 -25.77
CA GLY A 16 -20.24 -19.80 -26.36
C GLY A 16 -20.36 -18.29 -26.15
N PHE A 17 -19.33 -17.65 -25.60
CA PHE A 17 -19.36 -16.20 -25.35
C PHE A 17 -19.08 -15.41 -26.64
N ASP A 18 -19.94 -14.46 -26.97
CA ASP A 18 -19.77 -13.55 -28.13
C ASP A 18 -18.87 -12.37 -27.76
N PHE A 19 -17.58 -12.52 -27.98
CA PHE A 19 -16.59 -11.47 -27.70
C PHE A 19 -16.78 -10.20 -28.56
N SER A 20 -17.56 -10.24 -29.65
CA SER A 20 -17.84 -9.04 -30.45
C SER A 20 -18.61 -7.98 -29.68
N GLN A 21 -19.31 -8.37 -28.61
CA GLN A 21 -20.06 -7.49 -27.71
C GLN A 21 -19.19 -6.80 -26.66
N CYS A 22 -17.92 -7.18 -26.53
CA CYS A 22 -17.03 -6.60 -25.53
C CYS A 22 -16.66 -5.15 -25.87
N TYR A 23 -16.71 -4.29 -24.85
CA TYR A 23 -16.37 -2.87 -24.97
C TYR A 23 -15.10 -2.55 -24.16
N PRO A 24 -14.20 -1.67 -24.64
CA PRO A 24 -14.18 -0.98 -25.95
C PRO A 24 -13.58 -1.82 -27.09
N LEU A 25 -13.02 -2.99 -26.80
CA LEU A 25 -12.41 -3.89 -27.78
C LEU A 25 -12.79 -5.33 -27.47
N PRO A 26 -12.97 -6.20 -28.50
CA PRO A 26 -13.35 -7.60 -28.32
C PRO A 26 -12.24 -8.47 -27.75
N GLU A 27 -10.97 -8.05 -27.89
CA GLU A 27 -9.82 -8.85 -27.51
C GLU A 27 -8.64 -8.02 -27.01
N PHE A 28 -7.75 -8.69 -26.30
CA PHE A 28 -6.43 -8.20 -25.94
C PHE A 28 -5.52 -8.28 -27.17
N ASN A 29 -5.29 -7.15 -27.80
CA ASN A 29 -4.53 -7.03 -29.04
C ASN A 29 -3.51 -5.87 -28.95
N ARG A 30 -2.69 -5.72 -29.99
CA ARG A 30 -1.66 -4.68 -30.04
C ARG A 30 -2.21 -3.28 -29.73
N ARG A 31 -3.39 -2.95 -30.23
CA ARG A 31 -4.01 -1.64 -30.00
C ARG A 31 -4.28 -1.42 -28.51
N SER A 32 -4.85 -2.43 -27.82
CA SER A 32 -5.13 -2.33 -26.38
C SER A 32 -3.86 -2.25 -25.55
N ILE A 33 -2.82 -3.00 -25.91
CA ILE A 33 -1.52 -2.98 -25.23
C ILE A 33 -0.88 -1.60 -25.38
N LEU A 34 -0.80 -1.08 -26.58
CA LEU A 34 -0.20 0.23 -26.83
C LEU A 34 -1.01 1.36 -26.20
N TRP A 35 -2.33 1.24 -26.07
CA TRP A 35 -3.12 2.21 -25.30
C TRP A 35 -2.69 2.28 -23.84
N ASP A 36 -2.58 1.13 -23.18
CA ASP A 36 -2.20 1.08 -21.78
C ASP A 36 -0.74 1.55 -21.57
N LEU A 37 0.18 1.19 -22.48
CA LEU A 37 1.58 1.65 -22.44
C LEU A 37 1.69 3.17 -22.71
N ASN A 38 0.95 3.69 -23.67
CA ASN A 38 0.90 5.13 -23.92
C ASN A 38 0.19 5.88 -22.79
N TYR A 39 -0.79 5.26 -22.13
CA TYR A 39 -1.42 5.82 -20.95
C TYR A 39 -0.41 5.97 -19.81
N PHE A 40 0.46 4.97 -19.60
CA PHE A 40 1.61 5.09 -18.70
C PHE A 40 2.54 6.22 -19.13
N LYS A 41 2.97 6.25 -20.39
CA LYS A 41 3.89 7.27 -20.92
C LYS A 41 3.39 8.68 -20.68
N TYR A 42 2.14 8.99 -21.08
CA TYR A 42 1.61 10.34 -21.05
C TYR A 42 1.04 10.74 -19.69
N CYS A 43 0.34 9.84 -18.99
CA CYS A 43 -0.34 10.21 -17.76
C CYS A 43 0.54 10.05 -16.52
N PHE A 44 1.61 9.23 -16.58
CA PHE A 44 2.49 9.04 -15.45
C PHE A 44 3.92 9.51 -15.74
N LEU A 45 4.60 8.89 -16.71
CA LEU A 45 6.02 9.15 -16.96
C LEU A 45 6.29 10.64 -17.29
N LYS A 46 5.58 11.22 -18.26
CA LYS A 46 5.70 12.65 -18.56
C LYS A 46 5.28 13.55 -17.40
N ALA A 47 4.30 13.15 -16.62
CA ALA A 47 3.85 13.92 -15.46
C ALA A 47 4.87 14.00 -14.33
N THR A 48 5.87 13.10 -14.30
CA THR A 48 7.00 13.18 -13.34
C THR A 48 8.02 14.27 -13.69
N GLY A 49 7.97 14.82 -14.90
CA GLY A 49 8.95 15.76 -15.41
C GLY A 49 10.24 15.13 -15.93
N MET A 50 10.30 13.80 -16.02
CA MET A 50 11.47 13.08 -16.51
C MET A 50 11.58 13.21 -18.03
N GLU A 51 12.79 13.46 -18.52
CA GLU A 51 13.10 13.47 -19.95
C GLU A 51 13.47 12.08 -20.44
N PHE A 52 13.02 11.72 -21.63
CA PHE A 52 13.32 10.44 -22.30
C PHE A 52 13.13 10.56 -23.81
N GLN A 53 13.74 9.64 -24.56
CA GLN A 53 13.60 9.57 -26.02
C GLN A 53 12.38 8.73 -26.37
N GLU A 54 11.33 9.39 -26.89
CA GLU A 54 10.06 8.73 -27.17
C GLU A 54 10.16 7.61 -28.19
N ASN A 55 10.95 7.81 -29.24
CA ASN A 55 11.14 6.80 -30.31
C ASN A 55 11.74 5.49 -29.77
N LEU A 56 12.76 5.55 -28.91
CA LEU A 56 13.37 4.36 -28.32
C LEU A 56 12.41 3.66 -27.33
N LEU A 57 11.63 4.45 -26.59
CA LEU A 57 10.62 3.89 -25.70
C LEU A 57 9.49 3.20 -26.48
N GLU A 58 9.06 3.77 -27.59
CA GLU A 58 8.03 3.19 -28.47
C GLU A 58 8.54 1.91 -29.15
N ASP A 59 9.81 1.86 -29.55
CA ASP A 59 10.42 0.64 -30.07
C ASP A 59 10.35 -0.52 -29.06
N ASP A 60 10.64 -0.25 -27.78
CA ASP A 60 10.54 -1.24 -26.73
C ASP A 60 9.06 -1.58 -26.39
N PHE A 61 8.13 -0.65 -26.51
CA PHE A 61 6.69 -0.92 -26.40
C PHE A 61 6.19 -1.85 -27.52
N GLN A 62 6.70 -1.71 -28.75
CA GLN A 62 6.36 -2.63 -29.84
C GLN A 62 6.86 -4.04 -29.53
N LYS A 63 8.11 -4.17 -29.09
CA LYS A 63 8.68 -5.48 -28.69
C LYS A 63 7.90 -6.13 -27.56
N MET A 64 7.52 -5.34 -26.52
CA MET A 64 6.68 -5.84 -25.44
C MET A 64 5.32 -6.32 -25.95
N SER A 65 4.73 -5.60 -26.89
CA SER A 65 3.48 -6.02 -27.53
C SER A 65 3.61 -7.33 -28.27
N ASP A 66 4.74 -7.56 -28.98
CA ASP A 66 5.03 -8.80 -29.67
C ASP A 66 5.14 -9.99 -28.70
N VAL A 67 5.81 -9.80 -27.57
CA VAL A 67 5.94 -10.83 -26.52
C VAL A 67 4.60 -11.16 -25.87
N LEU A 68 3.81 -10.14 -25.49
CA LEU A 68 2.52 -10.33 -24.86
C LEU A 68 1.48 -11.01 -25.76
N LEU A 69 1.64 -10.92 -27.07
CA LEU A 69 0.76 -11.52 -28.07
C LEU A 69 1.21 -12.91 -28.55
N GLN A 70 2.25 -13.50 -27.96
CA GLN A 70 2.69 -14.86 -28.34
C GLN A 70 1.70 -15.95 -27.92
N ASP A 71 0.93 -15.74 -26.86
CA ASP A 71 -0.09 -16.69 -26.43
C ASP A 71 -1.44 -16.33 -27.08
N HIS A 72 -1.96 -17.25 -27.85
CA HIS A 72 -3.24 -17.13 -28.55
C HIS A 72 -4.35 -17.97 -27.92
N THR A 73 -4.20 -18.41 -26.66
CA THR A 73 -5.22 -19.21 -25.98
C THR A 73 -6.53 -18.41 -25.87
N PRO A 74 -7.63 -18.89 -26.45
CA PRO A 74 -8.89 -18.15 -26.51
C PRO A 74 -9.65 -18.25 -25.19
N THR A 75 -9.26 -17.48 -24.19
CA THR A 75 -9.89 -17.46 -22.87
C THR A 75 -10.61 -16.15 -22.59
N PHE A 76 -11.53 -16.16 -21.64
CA PHE A 76 -12.12 -14.94 -21.12
C PHE A 76 -11.13 -14.29 -20.15
N MET A 77 -10.59 -13.14 -20.53
CA MET A 77 -9.77 -12.28 -19.69
C MET A 77 -10.68 -11.31 -18.92
N TYR A 78 -10.68 -11.41 -17.61
CA TYR A 78 -11.53 -10.60 -16.72
C TYR A 78 -11.12 -9.12 -16.72
N ARG A 79 -9.84 -8.85 -16.85
CA ARG A 79 -9.13 -7.56 -16.87
C ARG A 79 -8.98 -6.89 -15.51
N ASP A 80 -10.04 -6.77 -14.74
CA ASP A 80 -10.00 -6.13 -13.41
C ASP A 80 -10.11 -7.17 -12.28
N PHE A 81 -9.43 -8.33 -12.44
CA PHE A 81 -9.39 -9.39 -11.45
C PHE A 81 -8.48 -8.99 -10.28
N GLN A 82 -9.05 -8.23 -9.35
CA GLN A 82 -8.38 -7.65 -8.19
C GLN A 82 -9.16 -7.94 -6.91
N SER A 83 -8.47 -7.90 -5.76
CA SER A 83 -9.09 -8.21 -4.45
C SER A 83 -10.30 -7.34 -4.12
N ARG A 84 -10.30 -6.07 -4.54
CA ARG A 84 -11.44 -5.14 -4.36
C ARG A 84 -12.71 -5.56 -5.10
N ASN A 85 -12.56 -6.38 -6.14
CA ASN A 85 -13.67 -6.88 -6.98
C ASN A 85 -14.06 -8.32 -6.60
N VAL A 86 -13.55 -8.81 -5.47
CA VAL A 86 -13.90 -10.09 -4.89
C VAL A 86 -14.70 -9.87 -3.62
N MET A 87 -15.98 -10.20 -3.66
CA MET A 87 -16.87 -10.16 -2.51
C MET A 87 -16.90 -11.54 -1.84
N VAL A 88 -17.04 -11.57 -0.53
CA VAL A 88 -17.18 -12.84 0.21
C VAL A 88 -18.58 -12.94 0.79
N LYS A 89 -19.31 -14.00 0.41
CA LYS A 89 -20.63 -14.29 0.97
C LYS A 89 -20.65 -15.75 1.42
N ASN A 90 -20.95 -15.98 2.69
CA ASN A 90 -20.98 -17.33 3.30
C ASN A 90 -19.67 -18.12 3.11
N GLY A 91 -18.50 -17.43 3.16
CA GLY A 91 -17.19 -18.04 2.95
C GLY A 91 -16.84 -18.38 1.49
N GLU A 92 -17.71 -18.01 0.53
CA GLU A 92 -17.48 -18.21 -0.90
C GLU A 92 -17.20 -16.88 -1.60
N PRO A 93 -16.21 -16.84 -2.55
CA PRO A 93 -15.90 -15.65 -3.33
C PRO A 93 -16.93 -15.43 -4.44
N TRP A 94 -17.32 -14.17 -4.60
CA TRP A 94 -18.17 -13.68 -5.68
C TRP A 94 -17.43 -12.59 -6.43
N PHE A 95 -17.51 -12.58 -7.75
CA PHE A 95 -16.78 -11.66 -8.60
C PHE A 95 -17.72 -10.60 -9.16
N ILE A 96 -17.25 -9.32 -9.08
CA ILE A 96 -17.99 -8.15 -9.58
C ILE A 96 -17.06 -7.32 -10.47
N ASP A 97 -17.62 -6.39 -11.25
CA ASP A 97 -16.84 -5.44 -12.08
C ASP A 97 -16.15 -6.11 -13.29
N PHE A 98 -16.86 -7.03 -13.95
CA PHE A 98 -16.34 -7.82 -15.08
C PHE A 98 -16.65 -7.24 -16.47
N GLN A 99 -17.28 -6.06 -16.56
CA GLN A 99 -17.68 -5.43 -17.84
C GLN A 99 -16.50 -5.05 -18.72
N GLY A 100 -15.27 -4.99 -18.19
CA GLY A 100 -14.04 -4.80 -18.96
C GLY A 100 -13.53 -6.08 -19.62
N GLY A 101 -14.21 -7.22 -19.35
CA GLY A 101 -13.79 -8.53 -19.83
C GLY A 101 -13.81 -8.64 -21.37
N ARG A 102 -12.91 -9.45 -21.90
CA ARG A 102 -12.71 -9.67 -23.33
C ARG A 102 -11.93 -10.93 -23.59
N LYS A 103 -11.75 -11.31 -24.83
CA LYS A 103 -10.84 -12.41 -25.20
C LYS A 103 -9.41 -12.00 -24.88
N GLY A 104 -8.64 -12.86 -24.21
CA GLY A 104 -7.25 -12.58 -23.87
C GLY A 104 -6.52 -13.75 -23.21
N PRO A 105 -5.22 -13.58 -22.90
CA PRO A 105 -4.37 -14.63 -22.36
C PRO A 105 -4.64 -14.90 -20.88
N ILE A 106 -4.36 -16.14 -20.46
CA ILE A 106 -4.55 -16.58 -19.07
C ILE A 106 -3.67 -15.85 -18.05
N TYR A 107 -2.55 -15.29 -18.47
CA TYR A 107 -1.53 -14.70 -17.61
C TYR A 107 -1.94 -13.35 -17.05
N TYR A 108 -2.72 -12.58 -17.80
CA TYR A 108 -3.08 -11.19 -17.47
C TYR A 108 -3.76 -11.09 -16.10
N ASP A 109 -4.83 -11.87 -15.88
CA ASP A 109 -5.60 -11.80 -14.63
C ASP A 109 -4.82 -12.33 -13.43
N VAL A 110 -3.97 -13.34 -13.65
CA VAL A 110 -3.07 -13.86 -12.61
C VAL A 110 -2.06 -12.79 -12.20
N ALA A 111 -1.45 -12.11 -13.18
CA ALA A 111 -0.53 -11.01 -12.90
C ALA A 111 -1.24 -9.85 -12.18
N SER A 112 -2.42 -9.46 -12.65
CA SER A 112 -3.25 -8.41 -12.05
C SER A 112 -3.63 -8.73 -10.60
N PHE A 113 -3.91 -9.98 -10.27
CA PHE A 113 -4.24 -10.39 -8.91
C PHE A 113 -3.04 -10.46 -7.98
N LEU A 114 -1.91 -11.02 -8.45
CA LEU A 114 -0.76 -11.31 -7.60
C LEU A 114 0.15 -10.10 -7.34
N TRP A 115 0.20 -9.14 -8.28
CA TRP A 115 1.06 -7.94 -8.16
C TRP A 115 0.26 -6.65 -7.94
N GLN A 116 -0.89 -6.76 -7.27
CA GLN A 116 -1.64 -5.58 -6.83
C GLN A 116 -0.77 -4.72 -5.90
N ALA A 117 -0.54 -3.47 -6.29
CA ALA A 117 0.36 -2.57 -5.57
C ALA A 117 0.01 -2.42 -4.09
N LYS A 118 -1.29 -2.28 -3.76
CA LYS A 118 -1.74 -2.12 -2.36
C LYS A 118 -1.84 -3.43 -1.57
N ALA A 119 -2.00 -4.57 -2.22
CA ALA A 119 -2.16 -5.84 -1.54
C ALA A 119 -0.86 -6.36 -0.93
N LYS A 120 0.30 -5.98 -1.52
CA LYS A 120 1.65 -6.33 -1.02
C LYS A 120 1.80 -7.81 -0.65
N TYR A 121 1.32 -8.70 -1.51
CA TYR A 121 1.45 -10.12 -1.25
C TYR A 121 2.92 -10.52 -1.09
N PRO A 122 3.32 -11.18 0.03
CA PRO A 122 4.66 -11.72 0.18
C PRO A 122 5.04 -12.67 -0.94
N ALA A 123 6.32 -12.80 -1.24
CA ALA A 123 6.81 -13.67 -2.32
C ALA A 123 6.37 -15.13 -2.14
N GLU A 124 6.40 -15.62 -0.90
CA GLU A 124 5.98 -16.97 -0.53
C GLU A 124 4.50 -17.19 -0.85
N LEU A 125 3.63 -16.25 -0.46
CA LEU A 125 2.20 -16.33 -0.75
C LEU A 125 1.93 -16.26 -2.26
N ARG A 126 2.67 -15.43 -3.01
CA ARG A 126 2.54 -15.39 -4.48
C ARG A 126 2.89 -16.74 -5.10
N GLN A 127 3.95 -17.40 -4.61
CA GLN A 127 4.34 -18.74 -5.08
C GLN A 127 3.28 -19.80 -4.77
N GLU A 128 2.70 -19.78 -3.58
CA GLU A 128 1.60 -20.65 -3.19
C GLU A 128 0.37 -20.43 -4.09
N LEU A 129 -0.03 -19.18 -4.30
CA LEU A 129 -1.17 -18.85 -5.15
C LEU A 129 -0.95 -19.22 -6.62
N ILE A 130 0.29 -19.11 -7.14
CA ILE A 130 0.63 -19.60 -8.47
C ILE A 130 0.51 -21.13 -8.51
N ALA A 131 0.98 -21.83 -7.48
CA ALA A 131 0.86 -23.28 -7.40
C ALA A 131 -0.60 -23.74 -7.39
N ASP A 132 -1.44 -23.06 -6.58
CA ASP A 132 -2.89 -23.30 -6.50
C ASP A 132 -3.59 -23.05 -7.84
N TYR A 133 -3.25 -21.94 -8.51
CA TYR A 133 -3.77 -21.63 -9.85
C TYR A 133 -3.41 -22.73 -10.84
N LEU A 134 -2.13 -23.12 -10.87
CA LEU A 134 -1.65 -24.16 -11.81
C LEU A 134 -2.25 -25.55 -11.53
N GLN A 135 -2.51 -25.86 -10.26
CA GLN A 135 -3.20 -27.10 -9.91
C GLN A 135 -4.65 -27.08 -10.44
N ALA A 136 -5.37 -25.98 -10.25
CA ALA A 136 -6.73 -25.80 -10.77
C ALA A 136 -6.74 -25.81 -12.32
N LEU A 137 -5.78 -25.15 -12.95
CA LEU A 137 -5.64 -25.07 -14.40
C LEU A 137 -5.44 -26.46 -15.05
N ARG A 138 -4.71 -27.37 -14.38
CA ARG A 138 -4.53 -28.76 -14.86
C ARG A 138 -5.84 -29.50 -15.00
N GLY A 139 -6.77 -29.27 -14.08
CA GLY A 139 -8.11 -29.86 -14.14
C GLY A 139 -8.97 -29.38 -15.30
N VAL A 140 -8.64 -28.22 -15.88
CA VAL A 140 -9.42 -27.59 -16.96
C VAL A 140 -8.72 -27.68 -18.31
N TYR A 141 -7.38 -27.52 -18.37
CA TYR A 141 -6.67 -27.37 -19.65
C TYR A 141 -5.36 -28.16 -19.77
N GLY A 142 -4.87 -28.83 -18.74
CA GLY A 142 -3.65 -29.65 -18.80
C GLY A 142 -2.32 -28.87 -18.97
N HIS A 143 -2.27 -27.59 -18.63
CA HIS A 143 -1.11 -26.71 -18.82
C HIS A 143 0.14 -27.13 -18.02
N ARG A 144 1.34 -26.91 -18.59
CA ARG A 144 2.61 -27.29 -17.95
C ARG A 144 3.19 -26.14 -17.13
N ARG A 145 3.48 -26.39 -15.84
CA ARG A 145 4.07 -25.40 -14.91
C ARG A 145 5.34 -24.73 -15.43
N LYS A 146 6.24 -25.49 -16.09
CA LYS A 146 7.52 -24.96 -16.57
C LYS A 146 7.39 -23.86 -17.63
N ALA A 147 6.34 -23.89 -18.44
CA ALA A 147 6.09 -22.87 -19.46
C ALA A 147 5.37 -21.63 -18.88
N PHE A 148 4.65 -21.78 -17.76
CA PHE A 148 3.83 -20.70 -17.20
C PHE A 148 4.68 -19.60 -16.55
N LEU A 149 5.69 -19.95 -15.75
CA LEU A 149 6.49 -18.96 -15.01
C LEU A 149 7.26 -17.98 -15.91
N PRO A 150 7.94 -18.41 -16.98
CA PRO A 150 8.54 -17.47 -17.92
C PRO A 150 7.50 -16.60 -18.65
N ALA A 151 6.34 -17.18 -18.98
CA ALA A 151 5.32 -16.49 -19.75
C ALA A 151 4.55 -15.41 -18.95
N ILE A 152 4.45 -15.53 -17.62
CA ILE A 152 3.74 -14.53 -16.79
C ILE A 152 4.59 -13.28 -16.55
N THR A 153 5.90 -13.35 -16.61
CA THR A 153 6.81 -12.23 -16.31
C THR A 153 6.56 -10.99 -17.17
N PRO A 154 6.41 -11.08 -18.51
CA PRO A 154 6.04 -9.92 -19.32
C PRO A 154 4.70 -9.29 -18.92
N PHE A 155 3.72 -10.10 -18.51
CA PHE A 155 2.43 -9.61 -18.05
C PHE A 155 2.52 -8.88 -16.70
N ARG A 156 3.43 -9.32 -15.81
CA ARG A 156 3.74 -8.58 -14.59
C ARG A 156 4.28 -7.19 -14.92
N SER A 157 5.28 -7.11 -15.80
CA SER A 157 5.86 -5.83 -16.25
C SER A 157 4.79 -4.91 -16.84
N PHE A 158 3.96 -5.45 -17.72
CA PHE A 158 2.88 -4.70 -18.36
C PHE A 158 1.86 -4.19 -17.33
N GLN A 159 1.47 -5.01 -16.35
CA GLN A 159 0.54 -4.63 -15.28
C GLN A 159 1.08 -3.49 -14.40
N ASP A 160 2.36 -3.52 -14.05
CA ASP A 160 2.97 -2.45 -13.27
C ASP A 160 2.91 -1.10 -14.02
N LEU A 161 3.16 -1.10 -15.35
CA LEU A 161 3.05 0.10 -16.17
C LEU A 161 1.60 0.57 -16.31
N GLN A 162 0.65 -0.33 -16.55
CA GLN A 162 -0.77 0.00 -16.66
C GLN A 162 -1.31 0.62 -15.36
N VAL A 163 -0.95 0.04 -14.21
CA VAL A 163 -1.35 0.56 -12.89
C VAL A 163 -0.78 1.95 -12.65
N LEU A 164 0.50 2.19 -12.98
CA LEU A 164 1.11 3.52 -12.88
C LEU A 164 0.44 4.53 -13.80
N GLY A 165 0.07 4.14 -15.02
CA GLY A 165 -0.70 4.99 -15.93
C GLY A 165 -2.04 5.41 -15.33
N ALA A 166 -2.78 4.44 -14.77
CA ALA A 166 -4.06 4.70 -14.10
C ALA A 166 -3.89 5.60 -12.86
N TYR A 167 -2.85 5.38 -12.05
CA TYR A 167 -2.55 6.22 -10.89
C TYR A 167 -2.13 7.62 -11.31
N GLY A 168 -1.37 7.76 -12.40
CA GLY A 168 -1.00 9.06 -12.95
C GLY A 168 -2.23 9.86 -13.37
N PHE A 169 -3.09 9.28 -14.21
CA PHE A 169 -4.28 9.97 -14.66
C PHE A 169 -5.20 10.36 -13.50
N ARG A 170 -5.60 9.38 -12.68
CA ARG A 170 -6.53 9.63 -11.59
C ARG A 170 -5.93 10.46 -10.46
N GLY A 171 -4.62 10.35 -10.23
CA GLY A 171 -3.91 11.11 -9.20
C GLY A 171 -3.56 12.52 -9.63
N TYR A 172 -2.82 12.67 -10.73
CA TYR A 172 -2.31 13.97 -11.15
C TYR A 172 -3.32 14.82 -11.92
N PHE A 173 -4.15 14.19 -12.79
CA PHE A 173 -5.11 14.93 -13.61
C PHE A 173 -6.49 15.03 -12.95
N GLU A 174 -7.07 13.94 -12.46
CA GLU A 174 -8.34 13.97 -11.72
C GLU A 174 -8.18 14.40 -10.25
N LYS A 175 -6.95 14.59 -9.77
CA LYS A 175 -6.62 15.05 -8.40
C LYS A 175 -7.24 14.20 -7.30
N LYS A 176 -7.34 12.88 -7.51
CA LYS A 176 -7.84 11.93 -6.51
C LYS A 176 -6.71 11.47 -5.57
N PRO A 177 -6.65 11.93 -4.30
CA PRO A 177 -5.48 11.74 -3.43
C PRO A 177 -5.12 10.28 -3.20
N HIS A 178 -6.11 9.39 -3.10
CA HIS A 178 -5.88 7.96 -2.83
C HIS A 178 -5.11 7.24 -3.95
N PHE A 179 -5.13 7.75 -5.19
CA PHE A 179 -4.30 7.22 -6.27
C PHE A 179 -2.85 7.67 -6.13
N ILE A 180 -2.62 8.96 -5.79
CA ILE A 180 -1.27 9.47 -5.51
C ILE A 180 -0.63 8.68 -4.36
N GLN A 181 -1.37 8.46 -3.27
CA GLN A 181 -0.93 7.66 -2.12
C GLN A 181 -0.62 6.19 -2.49
N SER A 182 -1.10 5.72 -3.63
CA SER A 182 -0.85 4.36 -4.11
C SER A 182 0.40 4.24 -4.98
N VAL A 183 0.88 5.35 -5.56
CA VAL A 183 2.07 5.39 -6.43
C VAL A 183 3.30 4.76 -5.77
N PRO A 184 3.65 5.07 -4.50
CA PRO A 184 4.82 4.50 -3.86
C PRO A 184 4.82 2.97 -3.82
N TYR A 185 3.66 2.33 -3.69
CA TYR A 185 3.54 0.87 -3.71
C TYR A 185 3.79 0.27 -5.10
N ALA A 186 3.30 0.95 -6.14
CA ALA A 186 3.55 0.55 -7.52
C ALA A 186 5.03 0.74 -7.91
N ILE A 187 5.67 1.80 -7.44
CA ILE A 187 7.11 2.04 -7.61
C ILE A 187 7.94 0.95 -6.89
N GLU A 188 7.48 0.44 -5.75
CA GLU A 188 8.14 -0.66 -5.04
C GLU A 188 8.06 -1.98 -5.81
N ASN A 189 6.87 -2.31 -6.37
CA ASN A 189 6.72 -3.45 -7.27
C ASN A 189 7.66 -3.34 -8.47
N LEU A 190 7.77 -2.13 -9.04
CA LEU A 190 8.66 -1.87 -10.17
C LEU A 190 10.14 -2.05 -9.79
N ARG A 191 10.56 -1.62 -8.58
CA ARG A 191 11.92 -1.89 -8.09
C ARG A 191 12.18 -3.38 -7.91
N GLU A 192 11.20 -4.12 -7.41
CA GLU A 192 11.31 -5.57 -7.29
C GLU A 192 11.43 -6.24 -8.67
N LEU A 193 10.64 -5.78 -9.64
CA LEU A 193 10.70 -6.24 -11.01
C LEU A 193 12.11 -6.02 -11.62
N LEU A 194 12.66 -4.82 -11.47
CA LEU A 194 13.93 -4.39 -12.06
C LEU A 194 15.18 -5.01 -11.41
N LYS A 195 15.03 -5.89 -10.40
CA LYS A 195 16.12 -6.75 -9.93
C LYS A 195 16.49 -7.82 -10.95
N GLU A 196 15.58 -8.15 -11.84
CA GLU A 196 15.80 -9.04 -12.98
C GLU A 196 16.20 -8.23 -14.22
N GLU A 197 16.94 -8.85 -15.14
CA GLU A 197 17.31 -8.24 -16.40
C GLU A 197 16.29 -8.59 -17.48
N TYR A 198 15.91 -7.60 -18.28
CA TYR A 198 15.00 -7.74 -19.43
C TYR A 198 15.72 -7.25 -20.68
N PRO A 199 16.55 -8.10 -21.30
CA PRO A 199 17.37 -7.71 -22.45
C PRO A 199 16.53 -7.34 -23.67
N GLU A 200 15.28 -7.75 -23.73
CA GLU A 200 14.35 -7.43 -24.81
C GLU A 200 13.94 -5.95 -24.82
N TYR A 201 13.96 -5.27 -23.66
CA TYR A 201 13.49 -3.90 -23.48
C TYR A 201 14.53 -3.01 -22.79
N PRO A 202 15.74 -2.87 -23.36
CA PRO A 202 16.86 -2.24 -22.66
C PRO A 202 16.62 -0.76 -22.36
N TYR A 203 15.99 -0.05 -23.29
CA TYR A 203 15.71 1.38 -23.09
C TYR A 203 14.61 1.60 -22.07
N LEU A 204 13.52 0.86 -22.14
CA LEU A 204 12.45 0.87 -21.15
C LEU A 204 13.01 0.58 -19.75
N CYS A 205 13.84 -0.45 -19.59
CA CYS A 205 14.43 -0.77 -18.29
C CYS A 205 15.28 0.38 -17.73
N ASN A 206 16.05 1.07 -18.56
CA ASN A 206 16.81 2.25 -18.14
C ASN A 206 15.89 3.39 -17.67
N VAL A 207 14.87 3.71 -18.47
CA VAL A 207 13.85 4.71 -18.10
C VAL A 207 13.18 4.37 -16.78
N LEU A 208 12.84 3.11 -16.55
CA LEU A 208 12.20 2.66 -15.31
C LEU A 208 13.15 2.71 -14.11
N ARG A 209 14.45 2.42 -14.29
CA ARG A 209 15.45 2.58 -13.22
C ARG A 209 15.60 4.04 -12.83
N GLU A 210 15.70 4.95 -13.80
CA GLU A 210 15.75 6.39 -13.56
C GLU A 210 14.47 6.87 -12.85
N LEU A 211 13.29 6.43 -13.32
CA LEU A 211 12.00 6.74 -12.72
C LEU A 211 11.97 6.35 -11.24
N THR A 212 12.38 5.12 -10.92
CA THR A 212 12.38 4.64 -9.52
C THR A 212 13.39 5.34 -8.64
N GLY A 213 14.42 5.97 -9.22
CA GLY A 213 15.44 6.77 -8.54
C GLY A 213 15.09 8.23 -8.30
N LEU A 214 13.97 8.73 -8.85
CA LEU A 214 13.56 10.11 -8.64
C LEU A 214 13.34 10.44 -7.16
N LYS A 215 13.80 11.63 -6.73
CA LYS A 215 13.69 12.07 -5.32
C LYS A 215 12.27 11.98 -4.77
N GLN A 216 11.26 12.35 -5.56
CA GLN A 216 9.86 12.26 -5.17
C GLN A 216 9.41 10.85 -4.78
N PHE A 217 10.07 9.79 -5.28
CA PHE A 217 9.76 8.40 -4.94
C PHE A 217 10.73 7.78 -3.93
N THR A 218 11.95 8.34 -3.76
CA THR A 218 12.92 7.89 -2.75
C THR A 218 12.69 8.52 -1.40
N ASP A 219 12.28 9.79 -1.35
CA ASP A 219 11.96 10.49 -0.10
C ASP A 219 10.70 9.94 0.57
N ASP A 220 9.75 9.44 -0.23
CA ASP A 220 8.58 8.76 0.31
C ASP A 220 8.91 7.46 1.06
N LEU A 221 10.00 6.78 0.73
CA LEU A 221 10.47 5.62 1.50
C LEU A 221 10.94 6.01 2.90
N LYS A 222 11.56 7.19 3.04
CA LYS A 222 11.98 7.73 4.33
C LYS A 222 10.79 8.23 5.17
N LYS A 223 9.74 8.75 4.52
CA LYS A 223 8.50 9.21 5.17
C LYS A 223 7.56 8.05 5.58
N ARG A 224 7.90 6.81 5.27
CA ARG A 224 7.10 5.63 5.61
C ARG A 224 7.31 5.12 7.03
N GLN A 225 8.10 5.79 7.84
CA GLN A 225 8.22 5.47 9.26
C GLN A 225 6.95 5.90 9.99
N LEU A 226 6.44 5.02 10.86
CA LEU A 226 5.36 5.36 11.77
C LEU A 226 5.81 6.53 12.64
N THR A 227 5.09 7.64 12.56
CA THR A 227 5.32 8.80 13.42
C THR A 227 4.23 8.82 14.49
N VAL A 228 4.63 8.71 15.73
CA VAL A 228 3.75 8.86 16.90
C VAL A 228 3.88 10.29 17.41
N LYS A 229 2.81 11.07 17.34
CA LYS A 229 2.77 12.45 17.86
C LYS A 229 2.11 12.43 19.23
N VAL A 230 2.86 12.78 20.26
CA VAL A 230 2.37 12.89 21.64
C VAL A 230 2.19 14.37 21.95
N MET A 231 1.00 14.74 22.43
CA MET A 231 0.67 16.13 22.75
C MET A 231 0.01 16.20 24.13
N SER A 232 0.31 17.27 24.89
CA SER A 232 -0.46 17.62 26.08
C SER A 232 -1.31 18.86 25.82
N PHE A 233 -2.52 18.87 26.36
CA PHE A 233 -3.44 19.99 26.17
C PHE A 233 -4.38 20.15 27.36
N ALA A 234 -4.96 21.36 27.51
CA ALA A 234 -6.00 21.61 28.51
C ALA A 234 -7.39 21.48 27.84
N TYR A 235 -8.27 20.67 28.40
CA TYR A 235 -9.66 20.52 27.90
C TYR A 235 -10.41 21.86 27.67
N LYS A 236 -10.09 22.90 28.45
CA LYS A 236 -10.66 24.23 28.25
C LYS A 236 -10.28 24.87 26.90
N LYS A 237 -9.17 24.44 26.31
CA LYS A 237 -8.69 24.91 24.99
C LYS A 237 -9.18 24.05 23.82
N GLY A 238 -9.89 22.95 24.11
CA GLY A 238 -10.29 21.96 23.11
C GLY A 238 -9.23 20.91 22.82
N ILE A 239 -9.64 19.87 22.11
CA ILE A 239 -8.71 18.84 21.61
C ILE A 239 -7.95 19.44 20.44
N PRO A 240 -6.61 19.30 20.39
CA PRO A 240 -5.82 19.80 19.26
C PRO A 240 -6.25 19.19 17.94
N ASP A 241 -6.27 19.99 16.89
CA ASP A 241 -6.58 19.52 15.54
C ASP A 241 -5.47 18.61 14.99
N ASP A 242 -5.88 17.56 14.28
CA ASP A 242 -4.95 16.74 13.52
C ASP A 242 -4.54 17.45 12.23
N SER A 243 -3.38 18.11 12.26
CA SER A 243 -2.81 18.79 11.10
C SER A 243 -2.47 17.86 9.93
N THR A 244 -2.47 16.53 10.15
CA THR A 244 -2.21 15.54 9.08
C THR A 244 -3.45 15.23 8.25
N GLY A 245 -4.63 15.60 8.73
CA GLY A 245 -5.92 15.31 8.09
C GLY A 245 -6.31 13.83 8.10
N ASN A 246 -5.51 12.97 8.75
CA ASN A 246 -5.80 11.53 8.81
C ASN A 246 -6.93 11.22 9.79
N GLY A 247 -7.13 12.05 10.80
CA GLY A 247 -8.08 11.87 11.89
C GLY A 247 -7.85 10.55 12.65
N GLY A 248 -7.95 10.53 13.92
CA GLY A 248 -7.77 9.36 14.77
C GLY A 248 -6.63 9.53 15.76
N GLY A 249 -6.52 8.59 16.67
CA GLY A 249 -5.59 8.64 17.79
C GLY A 249 -6.33 8.42 19.11
N TYR A 250 -5.61 8.57 20.20
CA TYR A 250 -6.14 8.39 21.55
C TYR A 250 -6.11 9.71 22.31
N VAL A 251 -7.13 9.95 23.10
CA VAL A 251 -7.18 11.04 24.06
C VAL A 251 -7.30 10.43 25.45
N PHE A 252 -6.32 10.66 26.31
CA PHE A 252 -6.28 10.13 27.66
C PHE A 252 -6.52 11.25 28.67
N ASP A 253 -7.45 11.02 29.60
CA ASP A 253 -7.78 11.98 30.65
C ASP A 253 -6.96 11.68 31.93
N CYS A 254 -5.93 12.49 32.16
CA CYS A 254 -5.04 12.34 33.32
C CYS A 254 -5.59 13.00 34.62
N ARG A 255 -6.85 13.51 34.64
CA ARG A 255 -7.43 14.10 35.85
C ARG A 255 -7.66 13.09 36.98
N ALA A 256 -7.67 11.81 36.67
CA ALA A 256 -7.75 10.75 37.66
C ALA A 256 -6.42 10.53 38.42
N VAL A 257 -5.29 10.98 37.84
CA VAL A 257 -3.98 10.87 38.49
C VAL A 257 -3.81 11.94 39.54
N ASN A 258 -3.14 11.59 40.66
CA ASN A 258 -2.90 12.53 41.74
C ASN A 258 -2.05 13.70 41.24
N ASN A 259 -2.65 14.88 41.25
CA ASN A 259 -2.03 16.09 40.71
C ASN A 259 -1.22 16.82 41.74
N PRO A 260 0.12 16.93 41.63
CA PRO A 260 0.96 17.68 42.58
C PRO A 260 0.58 19.15 42.66
N GLY A 261 0.00 19.75 41.59
CA GLY A 261 -0.47 21.12 41.61
C GLY A 261 -1.59 21.44 42.65
N LYS A 262 -2.19 20.41 43.29
CA LYS A 262 -3.09 20.58 44.42
C LYS A 262 -2.38 20.97 45.71
N TYR A 263 -1.07 20.74 45.79
CA TYR A 263 -0.27 20.98 46.99
C TYR A 263 0.54 22.26 46.86
N GLU A 264 0.49 23.17 47.85
CA GLU A 264 1.15 24.48 47.80
C GLU A 264 2.66 24.37 47.49
N ARG A 265 3.34 23.37 48.03
CA ARG A 265 4.77 23.15 47.87
C ARG A 265 5.19 22.90 46.42
N TYR A 266 4.27 22.40 45.56
CA TYR A 266 4.58 22.07 44.15
C TYR A 266 4.05 23.14 43.16
N LYS A 267 3.24 24.10 43.61
CA LYS A 267 2.67 25.15 42.75
C LYS A 267 3.69 25.97 41.98
N PRO A 268 4.90 26.25 42.53
CA PRO A 268 5.94 26.97 41.76
C PRO A 268 6.57 26.17 40.65
N PHE A 269 6.42 24.84 40.63
CA PHE A 269 7.09 23.93 39.74
C PHE A 269 6.20 23.54 38.56
N THR A 270 6.87 23.10 37.48
CA THR A 270 6.26 22.52 36.28
C THR A 270 6.34 20.99 36.33
N GLY A 271 5.68 20.30 35.41
CA GLY A 271 5.77 18.84 35.29
C GLY A 271 7.14 18.33 34.87
N LEU A 272 8.06 19.21 34.47
CA LEU A 272 9.44 18.87 34.09
C LEU A 272 10.43 19.05 35.23
N ASP A 273 10.00 19.55 36.37
CA ASP A 273 10.88 19.82 37.52
C ASP A 273 11.01 18.57 38.40
N GLU A 274 12.23 18.26 38.82
CA GLU A 274 12.58 17.06 39.60
C GLU A 274 11.68 16.81 40.80
N PRO A 275 11.27 17.81 41.61
CA PRO A 275 10.39 17.58 42.75
C PRO A 275 8.98 17.08 42.36
N VAL A 276 8.51 17.44 41.16
CA VAL A 276 7.22 17.03 40.63
C VAL A 276 7.32 15.61 40.06
N ILE A 277 8.41 15.32 39.33
CA ILE A 277 8.68 13.99 38.78
C ILE A 277 8.79 12.97 39.94
N THR A 278 9.62 13.24 40.93
CA THR A 278 9.79 12.38 42.11
C THR A 278 8.46 12.13 42.83
N PHE A 279 7.64 13.16 43.02
CA PHE A 279 6.31 13.00 43.62
C PHE A 279 5.41 12.04 42.83
N LEU A 280 5.39 12.17 41.52
CA LEU A 280 4.54 11.36 40.63
C LEU A 280 5.02 9.89 40.61
N GLU A 281 6.33 9.67 40.63
CA GLU A 281 6.92 8.33 40.65
C GLU A 281 6.70 7.64 41.98
N GLU A 282 6.89 8.33 43.11
CA GLU A 282 6.67 7.79 44.47
C GLU A 282 5.18 7.50 44.73
N ASP A 283 4.28 8.33 44.25
CA ASP A 283 2.82 8.12 44.35
C ASP A 283 2.38 6.87 43.55
N GLY A 284 3.03 6.58 42.44
CA GLY A 284 2.88 5.39 41.60
C GLY A 284 1.57 5.32 40.79
N GLU A 285 0.64 6.26 40.94
CA GLU A 285 -0.61 6.30 40.15
C GLU A 285 -0.32 6.59 38.68
N ILE A 286 0.62 7.50 38.41
CA ILE A 286 1.02 7.84 37.03
C ILE A 286 1.66 6.65 36.34
N LEU A 287 2.48 5.85 37.03
CA LEU A 287 3.14 4.69 36.44
C LEU A 287 2.12 3.63 36.02
N ARG A 288 1.15 3.31 36.88
CA ARG A 288 0.05 2.40 36.56
C ARG A 288 -0.81 2.91 35.40
N PHE A 289 -1.07 4.20 35.37
CA PHE A 289 -1.81 4.82 34.27
C PHE A 289 -1.05 4.68 32.96
N LEU A 290 0.25 4.97 32.93
CA LEU A 290 1.11 4.84 31.76
C LEU A 290 1.21 3.40 31.26
N ASP A 291 1.31 2.41 32.13
CA ASP A 291 1.31 0.99 31.76
C ASP A 291 0.06 0.61 30.96
N HIS A 292 -1.11 1.08 31.38
CA HIS A 292 -2.36 0.87 30.65
C HIS A 292 -2.38 1.62 29.32
N VAL A 293 -1.88 2.86 29.28
CA VAL A 293 -1.77 3.65 28.06
C VAL A 293 -0.85 2.97 27.07
N TYR A 294 0.32 2.49 27.51
CA TYR A 294 1.25 1.78 26.64
C TYR A 294 0.63 0.49 26.08
N ALA A 295 -0.04 -0.30 26.90
CA ALA A 295 -0.72 -1.51 26.44
C ALA A 295 -1.77 -1.23 25.36
N LEU A 296 -2.52 -0.12 25.50
CA LEU A 296 -3.53 0.30 24.52
C LEU A 296 -2.91 0.81 23.22
N VAL A 297 -1.76 1.50 23.32
CA VAL A 297 -1.10 2.15 22.20
C VAL A 297 -0.21 1.18 21.42
N ASP A 298 0.48 0.28 22.13
CA ASP A 298 1.38 -0.70 21.50
C ASP A 298 0.65 -1.68 20.59
N ALA A 299 -0.55 -2.09 20.96
CA ALA A 299 -1.34 -3.02 20.15
C ALA A 299 -1.59 -2.49 18.72
N PRO A 300 -2.19 -1.31 18.50
CA PRO A 300 -2.36 -0.76 17.15
C PRO A 300 -1.05 -0.31 16.50
N CYS A 301 -0.05 0.17 17.26
CA CYS A 301 1.26 0.50 16.71
C CYS A 301 1.93 -0.74 16.14
N ASN A 302 1.89 -1.87 16.83
CA ASN A 302 2.40 -3.15 16.34
C ASN A 302 1.61 -3.66 15.13
N VAL A 303 0.29 -3.48 15.10
CA VAL A 303 -0.54 -3.82 13.94
C VAL A 303 -0.18 -2.93 12.74
N ILE A 304 -0.02 -1.63 12.93
CA ILE A 304 0.37 -0.68 11.88
C ILE A 304 1.80 -0.98 11.39
N TRP A 305 2.71 -1.29 12.30
CA TRP A 305 4.09 -1.66 11.99
C TRP A 305 4.17 -2.99 11.24
N ASN A 306 3.42 -4.01 11.70
CA ASN A 306 3.38 -5.33 11.08
C ASN A 306 2.49 -5.37 9.83
N ALA A 307 1.54 -4.44 9.64
CA ALA A 307 0.76 -4.32 8.42
C ALA A 307 1.61 -3.85 7.21
N ASP A 308 2.80 -3.30 7.46
CA ASP A 308 3.82 -3.14 6.40
C ASP A 308 4.47 -4.47 6.00
N SER A 309 4.30 -5.53 6.78
CA SER A 309 4.84 -6.88 6.53
C SER A 309 3.78 -7.99 6.41
N ALA A 310 2.51 -7.75 6.73
CA ALA A 310 1.46 -8.77 6.66
C ALA A 310 0.11 -8.20 6.18
N ILE A 311 -0.53 -8.97 5.33
CA ILE A 311 -1.82 -8.71 4.70
C ILE A 311 -2.94 -8.71 5.74
N CYS A 312 -3.60 -7.57 5.92
CA CYS A 312 -4.93 -7.53 6.50
C CYS A 312 -5.90 -6.91 5.48
N PRO A 313 -6.80 -7.69 4.85
CA PRO A 313 -7.70 -7.22 3.79
C PRO A 313 -8.78 -6.23 4.25
N SER A 314 -8.96 -6.04 5.55
CA SER A 314 -10.04 -5.23 6.12
C SER A 314 -9.59 -3.93 6.80
N ALA A 315 -8.29 -3.66 6.88
CA ALA A 315 -7.80 -2.38 7.38
C ALA A 315 -7.74 -1.36 6.23
N SER A 316 -8.89 -0.81 5.91
CA SER A 316 -8.95 0.41 5.13
C SER A 316 -8.11 1.48 5.84
N VAL A 317 -7.06 1.94 5.14
CA VAL A 317 -6.25 3.09 5.53
C VAL A 317 -5.39 2.85 6.77
N ALA A 318 -4.26 2.18 6.60
CA ALA A 318 -3.14 2.31 7.52
C ALA A 318 -2.68 3.77 7.53
N ARG A 319 -3.15 4.53 8.48
CA ARG A 319 -2.72 5.89 8.72
C ARG A 319 -1.43 5.82 9.50
N ARG A 320 -0.38 6.34 8.91
CA ARG A 320 0.99 6.25 9.43
C ARG A 320 1.30 7.24 10.53
N THR A 321 0.30 7.98 11.00
CA THR A 321 0.42 8.94 12.09
C THR A 321 -0.64 8.63 13.13
N ALA A 322 -0.21 8.26 14.32
CA ALA A 322 -1.07 8.14 15.49
C ALA A 322 -0.84 9.36 16.38
N SER A 323 -1.90 10.07 16.71
CA SER A 323 -1.83 11.21 17.61
C SER A 323 -2.31 10.79 19.00
N PHE A 324 -1.50 11.02 20.00
CA PHE A 324 -1.84 10.77 21.40
C PHE A 324 -1.90 12.10 22.14
N CYS A 325 -2.98 12.33 22.84
CA CYS A 325 -3.14 13.52 23.66
C CYS A 325 -3.17 13.11 25.13
N LEU A 326 -2.17 13.51 25.88
CA LEU A 326 -2.14 13.38 27.33
C LEU A 326 -2.63 14.67 27.95
N PHE A 327 -3.63 14.58 28.81
CA PHE A 327 -4.11 15.72 29.56
C PHE A 327 -3.38 15.80 30.90
N CYS A 328 -2.57 16.84 31.08
CA CYS A 328 -2.03 17.20 32.38
C CYS A 328 -2.79 18.41 32.91
N PRO A 329 -3.41 18.33 34.09
CA PRO A 329 -4.06 19.49 34.72
C PRO A 329 -3.02 20.42 35.36
N ALA A 330 -2.15 21.03 34.53
CA ALA A 330 -1.18 22.00 35.03
C ALA A 330 -1.84 23.37 35.26
N SER A 331 -1.51 23.97 36.36
CA SER A 331 -1.77 25.38 36.69
C SER A 331 -1.25 26.30 35.58
N GLY A 332 -2.13 26.78 34.74
CA GLY A 332 -2.06 28.08 34.06
C GLY A 332 -0.95 28.46 33.09
N ARG A 333 0.12 27.69 32.93
CA ARG A 333 1.22 27.95 31.96
C ARG A 333 1.84 26.65 31.49
N ALA A 334 1.34 26.08 30.42
CA ALA A 334 2.07 25.06 29.68
C ALA A 334 2.82 25.72 28.53
N PRO A 335 4.13 25.49 28.36
CA PRO A 335 4.79 25.80 27.12
C PRO A 335 4.25 24.88 26.03
N GLU A 336 4.04 25.43 24.84
CA GLU A 336 3.80 24.63 23.63
C GLU A 336 5.11 23.94 23.27
N SER A 337 5.35 22.75 23.79
CA SER A 337 6.49 21.93 23.39
C SER A 337 5.95 20.71 22.64
N GLU A 338 6.23 20.66 21.34
CA GLU A 338 6.11 19.46 20.55
C GLU A 338 7.25 18.50 20.96
N ILE A 339 6.90 17.37 21.56
CA ILE A 339 7.87 16.33 21.87
C ILE A 339 7.91 15.37 20.68
N TRP A 340 9.04 15.36 19.96
CA TRP A 340 9.30 14.43 18.87
C TRP A 340 9.96 13.17 19.44
N CYS A 341 9.31 12.03 19.25
CA CYS A 341 9.90 10.72 19.54
C CYS A 341 10.42 10.13 18.23
N GLU A 342 11.74 10.17 17.99
CA GLU A 342 12.39 9.40 16.93
C GLU A 342 12.65 7.98 17.41
N SER A 343 11.98 6.98 16.84
CA SER A 343 12.36 5.59 17.03
C SER A 343 13.53 5.23 16.11
N ARG A 344 14.73 5.04 16.65
CA ARG A 344 15.83 4.40 15.92
C ARG A 344 15.65 2.89 15.96
N THR A 345 15.58 2.28 14.79
CA THR A 345 15.59 0.83 14.63
C THR A 345 16.98 0.26 14.95
N GLY A 346 17.06 -0.46 16.05
CA GLY A 346 18.11 -1.42 16.32
C GLY A 346 17.46 -2.78 16.60
N ALA A 347 18.02 -3.84 16.07
CA ALA A 347 17.54 -5.19 16.31
C ALA A 347 17.40 -5.47 17.82
N SER A 348 16.24 -5.99 18.23
CA SER A 348 15.89 -6.39 19.59
C SER A 348 15.84 -5.26 20.64
N GLY A 349 14.64 -4.74 20.90
CA GLY A 349 14.34 -3.96 22.10
C GLY A 349 14.07 -2.47 21.78
N THR A 350 12.82 -2.10 21.85
CA THR A 350 12.37 -0.70 21.78
C THR A 350 12.70 -0.05 23.12
N GLU A 351 13.75 0.76 23.17
CA GLU A 351 13.97 1.65 24.32
C GLU A 351 13.16 2.93 24.13
N TYR A 352 12.15 3.10 24.97
CA TYR A 352 11.43 4.37 25.12
C TYR A 352 12.18 5.23 26.14
N ARG A 353 12.72 6.35 25.71
CA ARG A 353 13.11 7.42 26.65
C ARG A 353 11.95 8.38 26.77
N THR A 354 11.25 8.30 27.86
CA THR A 354 10.19 9.24 28.24
C THR A 354 10.83 10.45 28.88
N TYR A 355 10.67 11.61 28.27
CA TYR A 355 10.79 12.88 28.96
C TYR A 355 9.38 13.40 29.16
N VAL A 356 8.96 13.48 30.42
CA VAL A 356 7.63 14.00 30.83
C VAL A 356 7.61 15.52 30.80
#